data_0c6eaa6a0dc1987d1c9fcac5eb0d7213
#
_entry.id   0c6eaa6a0dc1987d1c9fcac5eb0d7213
#
_cell.length_a   1.000
_cell.length_b   1.000
_cell.length_c   1.000
_cell.angle_alpha   90.00
_cell.angle_beta   90.00
_cell.angle_gamma   90.00
#
_symmetry.space_group_name_H-M   'P 1'
#
loop_
_entity.id
_entity.type
_entity.pdbx_description
1 polymer ?
#
loop_
_entity_poly.entity_id
_entity_poly.type
_entity_poly.pdbx_seq_one_letter_code
_entity_poly.pdbx_strand_id
1 'polypeptide(L)'
;RIDMSEFMEQHSVARLIGAPPGYVGYEEGGRLTEAIRRRPYSVILFDEVEKAHRDVFNILLQVFDDGRLTDGHGRTVDFKNTIIAMTSNIASQWIQDLTGPENEEELRRRVKQALKEAFRPEFLNRIDETIIFHGLSKEMIGQIAEIQLKELQKRLSKNNYRLTVADRVKE
;
A
#
# COMPACT_ATOMS: atom_id res chain seq x y z
N ARG A 1 -5.63 5.80 -1.55
CA ARG A 1 -4.27 5.29 -1.68
C ARG A 1 -3.27 6.34 -1.25
N ILE A 2 -2.31 5.94 -0.44
CA ILE A 2 -1.20 6.75 0.05
C ILE A 2 0.07 5.95 -0.19
N ASP A 3 0.97 6.49 -1.01
CA ASP A 3 2.27 5.91 -1.30
C ASP A 3 3.26 6.27 -0.19
N MET A 4 3.80 5.28 0.49
CA MET A 4 4.69 5.49 1.64
C MET A 4 6.08 5.95 1.24
N SER A 5 6.46 5.84 -0.03
CA SER A 5 7.69 6.45 -0.55
C SER A 5 7.71 7.98 -0.43
N GLU A 6 6.52 8.62 -0.37
CA GLU A 6 6.40 10.06 -0.09
C GLU A 6 6.67 10.44 1.38
N PHE A 7 6.76 9.45 2.28
CA PHE A 7 6.83 9.61 3.75
C PHE A 7 8.07 8.93 4.35
N MET A 8 9.16 8.92 3.62
CA MET A 8 10.44 8.33 4.05
C MET A 8 11.18 9.19 5.10
N GLU A 9 10.91 10.48 5.14
CA GLU A 9 11.60 11.43 6.01
C GLU A 9 10.69 11.93 7.13
N GLN A 10 11.28 12.24 8.29
CA GLN A 10 10.55 12.65 9.49
C GLN A 10 9.63 13.87 9.22
N HIS A 11 10.09 14.87 8.50
CA HIS A 11 9.28 16.06 8.22
C HIS A 11 8.07 15.78 7.33
N SER A 12 8.10 14.69 6.53
CA SER A 12 6.98 14.30 5.69
C SER A 12 5.80 13.73 6.49
N VAL A 13 6.04 13.25 7.71
CA VAL A 13 5.01 12.72 8.60
C VAL A 13 3.97 13.79 8.94
N ALA A 14 4.40 15.04 9.11
CA ALA A 14 3.49 16.16 9.34
C ALA A 14 2.48 16.36 8.19
N ARG A 15 2.83 16.01 6.96
CA ARG A 15 1.89 16.05 5.82
C ARG A 15 0.80 14.97 5.93
N LEU A 16 1.06 13.90 6.67
CA LEU A 16 0.11 12.81 6.83
C LEU A 16 -1.00 13.17 7.83
N ILE A 17 -0.62 13.77 8.96
CA ILE A 17 -1.54 14.08 10.08
C ILE A 17 -1.83 15.57 10.24
N GLY A 18 -1.13 16.44 9.54
CA GLY A 18 -1.18 17.89 9.67
C GLY A 18 0.00 18.44 10.47
N ALA A 19 0.49 19.60 10.07
CA ALA A 19 1.53 20.31 10.80
C ALA A 19 0.94 21.00 12.05
N PRO A 20 1.72 21.11 13.16
CA PRO A 20 1.30 21.88 14.33
C PRO A 20 1.29 23.38 14.03
N PRO A 21 0.60 24.19 14.87
CA PRO A 21 0.55 25.64 14.71
C PRO A 21 1.95 26.28 14.59
N GLY A 22 2.09 27.18 13.62
CA GLY A 22 3.35 27.90 13.36
C GLY A 22 4.32 27.20 12.39
N TYR A 23 3.98 26.01 11.90
CA TYR A 23 4.77 25.31 10.88
C TYR A 23 4.14 25.42 9.50
N VAL A 24 4.99 25.32 8.46
CA VAL A 24 4.56 25.31 7.04
C VAL A 24 3.62 24.12 6.80
N GLY A 25 2.49 24.39 6.12
CA GLY A 25 1.47 23.35 5.86
C GLY A 25 0.39 23.20 6.94
N TYR A 26 0.40 24.06 7.98
CA TYR A 26 -0.64 24.04 9.03
C TYR A 26 -2.04 24.20 8.46
N GLU A 27 -2.27 25.15 7.55
CA GLU A 27 -3.60 25.43 6.99
C GLU A 27 -4.14 24.32 6.07
N GLU A 28 -3.25 23.53 5.47
CA GLU A 28 -3.60 22.46 4.54
C GLU A 28 -4.21 21.24 5.25
N GLY A 29 -3.92 21.06 6.55
CA GLY A 29 -4.29 19.87 7.31
C GLY A 29 -3.52 18.61 6.87
N GLY A 30 -3.79 17.50 7.54
CA GLY A 30 -3.14 16.22 7.21
C GLY A 30 -3.86 15.47 6.09
N ARG A 31 -3.11 14.95 5.13
CA ARG A 31 -3.65 14.21 3.97
C ARG A 31 -4.53 13.02 4.40
N LEU A 32 -4.09 12.26 5.41
CA LEU A 32 -4.83 11.13 5.95
C LEU A 32 -6.02 11.59 6.80
N THR A 33 -5.78 12.46 7.77
CA THR A 33 -6.78 12.90 8.73
C THR A 33 -7.93 13.67 8.07
N GLU A 34 -7.64 14.55 7.11
CA GLU A 34 -8.67 15.27 6.35
C GLU A 34 -9.48 14.33 5.43
N ALA A 35 -8.84 13.35 4.81
CA ALA A 35 -9.53 12.37 3.97
C ALA A 35 -10.56 11.57 4.77
N ILE A 36 -10.17 11.07 5.96
CA ILE A 36 -11.05 10.27 6.82
C ILE A 36 -12.13 11.13 7.50
N ARG A 37 -11.79 12.35 7.92
CA ARG A 37 -12.77 13.28 8.47
C ARG A 37 -13.92 13.57 7.49
N ARG A 38 -13.60 13.67 6.19
CA ARG A 38 -14.61 13.87 5.12
C ARG A 38 -15.37 12.61 4.77
N ARG A 39 -14.75 11.45 4.87
CA ARG A 39 -15.30 10.14 4.49
C ARG A 39 -14.92 9.09 5.53
N PRO A 40 -15.65 9.01 6.66
CA PRO A 40 -15.30 8.10 7.75
C PRO A 40 -15.45 6.61 7.39
N TYR A 41 -16.29 6.28 6.42
CA TYR A 41 -16.41 4.91 5.88
C TYR A 41 -15.53 4.78 4.63
N SER A 42 -14.30 4.32 4.82
CA SER A 42 -13.29 4.29 3.74
C SER A 42 -12.40 3.07 3.82
N VAL A 43 -11.88 2.67 2.67
CA VAL A 43 -10.74 1.75 2.57
C VAL A 43 -9.48 2.60 2.35
N ILE A 44 -8.52 2.46 3.24
CA ILE A 44 -7.22 3.12 3.18
C ILE A 44 -6.20 2.11 2.68
N LEU A 45 -5.49 2.45 1.61
CA LEU A 45 -4.37 1.66 1.11
C LEU A 45 -3.06 2.42 1.36
N PHE A 46 -2.22 1.88 2.23
CA PHE A 46 -0.82 2.29 2.37
C PHE A 46 0.05 1.41 1.49
N ASP A 47 0.63 2.02 0.47
CA ASP A 47 1.42 1.31 -0.54
C ASP A 47 2.91 1.39 -0.20
N GLU A 48 3.64 0.26 -0.30
CA GLU A 48 5.05 0.12 0.04
C GLU A 48 5.38 0.55 1.48
N VAL A 49 4.64 0.00 2.45
CA VAL A 49 4.70 0.41 3.86
C VAL A 49 6.10 0.31 4.48
N GLU A 50 6.95 -0.57 3.99
CA GLU A 50 8.35 -0.72 4.43
C GLU A 50 9.22 0.51 4.16
N LYS A 51 8.81 1.38 3.24
CA LYS A 51 9.54 2.62 2.91
C LYS A 51 9.24 3.77 3.86
N ALA A 52 8.18 3.64 4.66
CA ALA A 52 7.75 4.70 5.56
C ALA A 52 8.77 5.00 6.66
N HIS A 53 8.90 6.27 7.02
CA HIS A 53 9.66 6.65 8.22
C HIS A 53 9.04 5.99 9.46
N ARG A 54 9.88 5.65 10.45
CA ARG A 54 9.45 4.98 11.69
C ARG A 54 8.31 5.68 12.42
N ASP A 55 8.21 6.99 12.34
CA ASP A 55 7.16 7.76 13.01
C ASP A 55 5.77 7.54 12.37
N VAL A 56 5.70 7.11 11.11
CA VAL A 56 4.46 6.67 10.47
C VAL A 56 3.91 5.44 11.19
N PHE A 57 4.77 4.49 11.56
CA PHE A 57 4.34 3.30 12.31
C PHE A 57 3.79 3.64 13.70
N ASN A 58 4.34 4.67 14.37
CA ASN A 58 3.80 5.15 15.64
C ASN A 58 2.38 5.71 15.48
N ILE A 59 2.12 6.42 14.37
CA ILE A 59 0.78 6.92 14.03
C ILE A 59 -0.17 5.75 13.75
N LEU A 60 0.26 4.77 12.96
CA LEU A 60 -0.56 3.60 12.64
C LEU A 60 -0.87 2.78 13.90
N LEU A 61 0.08 2.60 14.81
CA LEU A 61 -0.15 1.95 16.09
C LEU A 61 -1.24 2.66 16.90
N GLN A 62 -1.21 4.00 16.97
CA GLN A 62 -2.26 4.76 17.64
C GLN A 62 -3.63 4.53 16.98
N VAL A 63 -3.68 4.51 15.65
CA VAL A 63 -4.93 4.20 14.92
C VAL A 63 -5.42 2.79 15.23
N PHE A 64 -4.54 1.80 15.26
CA PHE A 64 -4.90 0.40 15.52
C PHE A 64 -5.36 0.19 16.98
N ASP A 65 -4.73 0.86 17.94
CA ASP A 65 -5.03 0.68 19.36
C ASP A 65 -6.26 1.47 19.81
N ASP A 66 -6.36 2.73 19.39
CA ASP A 66 -7.41 3.65 19.87
C ASP A 66 -8.58 3.79 18.88
N GLY A 67 -8.42 3.37 17.64
CA GLY A 67 -9.38 3.60 16.55
C GLY A 67 -9.56 5.08 16.22
N ARG A 68 -8.64 5.94 16.63
CA ARG A 68 -8.69 7.39 16.45
C ARG A 68 -7.31 8.01 16.41
N LEU A 69 -7.21 9.18 15.84
CA LEU A 69 -5.96 9.93 15.71
C LEU A 69 -6.24 11.43 15.92
N THR A 70 -5.38 12.10 16.69
CA THR A 70 -5.44 13.56 16.83
C THR A 70 -4.58 14.20 15.73
N ASP A 71 -5.19 15.09 14.95
CA ASP A 71 -4.49 15.83 13.88
C ASP A 71 -3.64 16.99 14.43
N GLY A 72 -2.87 17.63 13.54
CA GLY A 72 -2.04 18.78 13.88
C GLY A 72 -2.81 20.02 14.37
N HIS A 73 -4.14 20.06 14.18
CA HIS A 73 -5.02 21.10 14.70
C HIS A 73 -5.65 20.73 16.05
N GLY A 74 -5.28 19.61 16.66
CA GLY A 74 -5.87 19.13 17.90
C GLY A 74 -7.25 18.47 17.75
N ARG A 75 -7.73 18.22 16.53
CA ARG A 75 -9.02 17.57 16.29
C ARG A 75 -8.85 16.05 16.28
N THR A 76 -9.75 15.35 16.96
CA THR A 76 -9.77 13.88 16.94
C THR A 76 -10.52 13.37 15.72
N VAL A 77 -9.89 12.50 14.96
CA VAL A 77 -10.44 11.84 13.77
C VAL A 77 -10.69 10.36 14.09
N ASP A 78 -11.92 9.90 13.83
CA ASP A 78 -12.34 8.51 14.09
C ASP A 78 -12.05 7.60 12.89
N PHE A 79 -11.33 6.50 13.14
CA PHE A 79 -10.93 5.49 12.17
C PHE A 79 -11.68 4.15 12.34
N LYS A 80 -12.60 4.03 13.30
CA LYS A 80 -13.26 2.76 13.64
C LYS A 80 -14.07 2.15 12.48
N ASN A 81 -14.48 2.98 11.54
CA ASN A 81 -15.24 2.57 10.36
C ASN A 81 -14.36 2.46 9.10
N THR A 82 -13.05 2.34 9.25
CA THR A 82 -12.12 2.21 8.13
C THR A 82 -11.57 0.79 8.02
N ILE A 83 -11.32 0.36 6.80
CA ILE A 83 -10.50 -0.82 6.51
C ILE A 83 -9.13 -0.32 6.10
N ILE A 84 -8.08 -0.82 6.73
CA ILE A 84 -6.71 -0.47 6.41
C ILE A 84 -6.05 -1.65 5.70
N ALA A 85 -5.63 -1.44 4.47
CA ALA A 85 -4.82 -2.37 3.69
C ALA A 85 -3.42 -1.79 3.52
N MET A 86 -2.42 -2.65 3.62
CA MET A 86 -1.01 -2.28 3.43
C MET A 86 -0.38 -3.21 2.40
N THR A 87 0.41 -2.67 1.49
CA THR A 87 1.24 -3.48 0.59
C THR A 87 2.70 -3.38 0.98
N SER A 88 3.46 -4.43 0.71
CA SER A 88 4.90 -4.47 0.94
C SER A 88 5.58 -5.39 -0.06
N ASN A 89 6.80 -5.03 -0.43
CA ASN A 89 7.70 -5.82 -1.27
C ASN A 89 8.70 -6.64 -0.43
N ILE A 90 8.54 -6.67 0.89
CA ILE A 90 9.36 -7.51 1.77
C ILE A 90 9.17 -8.97 1.39
N ALA A 91 10.27 -9.72 1.34
CA ALA A 91 10.32 -11.13 0.95
C ALA A 91 10.01 -11.42 -0.55
N SER A 92 9.97 -10.43 -1.43
CA SER A 92 9.71 -10.62 -2.87
C SER A 92 10.65 -11.63 -3.53
N GLN A 93 11.91 -11.71 -3.13
CA GLN A 93 12.87 -12.73 -3.61
C GLN A 93 12.41 -14.14 -3.27
N TRP A 94 11.99 -14.38 -2.01
CA TRP A 94 11.48 -15.70 -1.59
C TRP A 94 10.22 -16.10 -2.33
N ILE A 95 9.35 -15.12 -2.63
CA ILE A 95 8.13 -15.36 -3.41
C ILE A 95 8.44 -15.75 -4.85
N GLN A 96 9.54 -15.24 -5.44
CA GLN A 96 10.00 -15.60 -6.77
C GLN A 96 10.70 -16.96 -6.79
N ASP A 97 11.53 -17.25 -5.79
CA ASP A 97 12.36 -18.46 -5.74
C ASP A 97 11.58 -19.70 -5.31
N LEU A 98 10.60 -19.55 -4.41
CA LEU A 98 9.79 -20.65 -3.85
C LEU A 98 8.42 -20.68 -4.52
N THR A 99 8.39 -21.07 -5.78
CA THR A 99 7.14 -21.27 -6.54
C THR A 99 6.67 -22.73 -6.44
N GLY A 100 5.34 -22.92 -6.44
CA GLY A 100 4.72 -24.24 -6.41
C GLY A 100 4.15 -24.62 -5.03
N PRO A 101 3.10 -25.49 -5.03
CA PRO A 101 2.38 -25.86 -3.82
C PRO A 101 3.25 -26.61 -2.79
N GLU A 102 4.31 -27.30 -3.24
CA GLU A 102 5.26 -28.01 -2.39
C GLU A 102 6.10 -27.07 -1.50
N ASN A 103 6.26 -25.84 -1.91
CA ASN A 103 7.07 -24.82 -1.20
C ASN A 103 6.24 -23.86 -0.34
N GLU A 104 4.92 -24.01 -0.31
CA GLU A 104 4.00 -23.06 0.34
C GLU A 104 4.31 -22.85 1.84
N GLU A 105 4.59 -23.93 2.59
CA GLU A 105 4.89 -23.83 4.02
C GLU A 105 6.24 -23.12 4.26
N GLU A 106 7.26 -23.45 3.47
CA GLU A 106 8.56 -22.79 3.55
C GLU A 106 8.45 -21.31 3.18
N LEU A 107 7.70 -20.99 2.12
CA LEU A 107 7.45 -19.63 1.72
C LEU A 107 6.77 -18.83 2.85
N ARG A 108 5.71 -19.36 3.45
CA ARG A 108 5.02 -18.72 4.59
C ARG A 108 5.96 -18.49 5.76
N ARG A 109 6.83 -19.45 6.05
CA ARG A 109 7.84 -19.34 7.11
C ARG A 109 8.83 -18.21 6.82
N ARG A 110 9.36 -18.15 5.58
CA ARG A 110 10.31 -17.11 5.14
C ARG A 110 9.69 -15.72 5.15
N VAL A 111 8.48 -15.58 4.62
CA VAL A 111 7.74 -14.31 4.66
C VAL A 111 7.54 -13.84 6.09
N LYS A 112 7.08 -14.74 6.99
CA LYS A 112 6.87 -14.41 8.41
C LYS A 112 8.17 -13.98 9.10
N GLN A 113 9.28 -14.60 8.77
CA GLN A 113 10.59 -14.21 9.29
C GLN A 113 11.01 -12.84 8.77
N ALA A 114 10.91 -12.60 7.46
CA ALA A 114 11.25 -11.31 6.85
C ALA A 114 10.41 -10.16 7.42
N LEU A 115 9.12 -10.38 7.66
CA LEU A 115 8.25 -9.40 8.31
C LEU A 115 8.71 -9.09 9.74
N LYS A 116 9.12 -10.10 10.52
CA LYS A 116 9.63 -9.89 11.89
C LYS A 116 10.97 -9.13 11.93
N GLU A 117 11.78 -9.24 10.90
CA GLU A 117 13.04 -8.51 10.79
C GLU A 117 12.81 -7.05 10.38
N ALA A 118 11.78 -6.79 9.57
CA ALA A 118 11.49 -5.48 9.03
C ALA A 118 10.59 -4.63 9.93
N PHE A 119 9.68 -5.23 10.67
CA PHE A 119 8.68 -4.53 11.47
C PHE A 119 8.76 -4.92 12.95
N ARG A 120 8.43 -3.96 13.80
CA ARG A 120 8.37 -4.21 15.25
C ARG A 120 7.25 -5.20 15.61
N PRO A 121 7.46 -6.06 16.63
CA PRO A 121 6.46 -7.03 17.03
C PRO A 121 5.10 -6.42 17.39
N GLU A 122 5.09 -5.25 18.05
CA GLU A 122 3.86 -4.55 18.40
C GLU A 122 3.03 -4.16 17.17
N PHE A 123 3.68 -3.80 16.07
CA PHE A 123 3.01 -3.48 14.81
C PHE A 123 2.42 -4.73 14.15
N LEU A 124 3.21 -5.79 14.05
CA LEU A 124 2.76 -7.06 13.45
C LEU A 124 1.60 -7.69 14.20
N ASN A 125 1.55 -7.54 15.54
CA ASN A 125 0.48 -8.08 16.38
C ASN A 125 -0.87 -7.36 16.21
N ARG A 126 -0.91 -6.23 15.48
CA ARG A 126 -2.14 -5.46 15.15
C ARG A 126 -2.64 -5.73 13.74
N ILE A 127 -1.91 -6.53 12.97
CA ILE A 127 -2.33 -6.95 11.62
C ILE A 127 -3.22 -8.18 11.77
N ASP A 128 -4.46 -8.07 11.34
CA ASP A 128 -5.44 -9.15 11.41
C ASP A 128 -5.08 -10.30 10.45
N GLU A 129 -4.65 -9.96 9.23
CA GLU A 129 -4.37 -10.96 8.20
C GLU A 129 -3.21 -10.53 7.29
N THR A 130 -2.38 -11.51 6.92
CA THR A 130 -1.29 -11.34 5.94
C THR A 130 -1.58 -12.21 4.72
N ILE A 131 -1.77 -11.58 3.58
CA ILE A 131 -2.02 -12.23 2.30
C ILE A 131 -0.74 -12.23 1.48
N ILE A 132 -0.30 -13.41 1.04
CA ILE A 132 0.88 -13.57 0.17
C ILE A 132 0.38 -13.66 -1.28
N PHE A 133 0.83 -12.71 -2.12
CA PHE A 133 0.60 -12.77 -3.55
C PHE A 133 1.74 -13.56 -4.20
N HIS A 134 1.38 -14.61 -4.90
CA HIS A 134 2.34 -15.44 -5.62
C HIS A 134 2.80 -14.77 -6.93
N GLY A 135 3.94 -15.23 -7.44
CA GLY A 135 4.41 -14.83 -8.77
C GLY A 135 3.41 -15.20 -9.87
N LEU A 136 3.33 -14.39 -10.90
CA LEU A 136 2.45 -14.64 -12.03
C LEU A 136 3.05 -15.71 -12.94
N SER A 137 2.24 -16.68 -13.38
CA SER A 137 2.64 -17.64 -14.42
C SER A 137 2.76 -16.94 -15.79
N LYS A 138 3.52 -17.55 -16.70
CA LYS A 138 3.65 -17.04 -18.09
C LYS A 138 2.28 -16.86 -18.76
N GLU A 139 1.34 -17.79 -18.52
CA GLU A 139 -0.02 -17.69 -19.05
C GLU A 139 -0.79 -16.52 -18.48
N MET A 140 -0.68 -16.27 -17.16
CA MET A 140 -1.31 -15.12 -16.51
C MET A 140 -0.75 -13.81 -17.02
N ILE A 141 0.58 -13.72 -17.23
CA ILE A 141 1.23 -12.55 -17.82
C ILE A 141 0.70 -12.32 -19.24
N GLY A 142 0.54 -13.38 -20.04
CA GLY A 142 -0.07 -13.28 -21.37
C GLY A 142 -1.49 -12.71 -21.35
N GLN A 143 -2.33 -13.19 -20.43
CA GLN A 143 -3.70 -12.67 -20.26
C GLN A 143 -3.70 -11.19 -19.85
N ILE A 144 -2.82 -10.79 -18.94
CA ILE A 144 -2.69 -9.39 -18.52
C ILE A 144 -2.24 -8.52 -19.70
N ALA A 145 -1.25 -8.98 -20.48
CA ALA A 145 -0.80 -8.26 -21.68
C ALA A 145 -1.94 -8.06 -22.68
N GLU A 146 -2.78 -9.07 -22.89
CA GLU A 146 -3.95 -8.94 -23.77
C GLU A 146 -4.97 -7.90 -23.27
N ILE A 147 -5.24 -7.87 -21.96
CA ILE A 147 -6.13 -6.86 -21.35
C ILE A 147 -5.57 -5.47 -21.58
N GLN A 148 -4.27 -5.26 -21.33
CA GLN A 148 -3.61 -3.96 -21.52
C GLN A 148 -3.61 -3.52 -22.99
N LEU A 149 -3.37 -4.46 -23.91
CA LEU A 149 -3.44 -4.19 -25.35
C LEU A 149 -4.85 -3.80 -25.79
N LYS A 150 -5.88 -4.46 -25.29
CA LYS A 150 -7.29 -4.10 -25.57
C LYS A 150 -7.62 -2.70 -25.04
N GLU A 151 -7.16 -2.34 -23.85
CA GLU A 151 -7.35 -0.99 -23.32
C GLU A 151 -6.63 0.07 -24.17
N LEU A 152 -5.40 -0.21 -24.60
CA LEU A 152 -4.64 0.68 -25.48
C LEU A 152 -5.34 0.83 -26.82
N GLN A 153 -5.81 -0.26 -27.43
CA GLN A 153 -6.59 -0.22 -28.68
C GLN A 153 -7.84 0.66 -28.51
N LYS A 154 -8.56 0.54 -27.40
CA LYS A 154 -9.74 1.35 -27.10
C LYS A 154 -9.41 2.83 -26.94
N ARG A 155 -8.26 3.19 -26.38
CA ARG A 155 -7.79 4.60 -26.31
C ARG A 155 -7.40 5.13 -27.66
N LEU A 156 -6.68 4.35 -28.47
CA LEU A 156 -6.24 4.74 -29.81
C LEU A 156 -7.42 4.89 -30.77
N SER A 157 -8.43 4.02 -30.70
CA SER A 157 -9.61 4.09 -31.56
C SER A 157 -10.41 5.38 -31.38
N LYS A 158 -10.37 6.01 -30.19
CA LYS A 158 -11.00 7.33 -29.98
C LYS A 158 -10.36 8.44 -30.81
N ASN A 159 -9.10 8.24 -31.20
CA ASN A 159 -8.35 9.18 -32.06
C ASN A 159 -8.19 8.67 -33.50
N ASN A 160 -9.03 7.71 -33.93
CA ASN A 160 -9.00 7.08 -35.25
C ASN A 160 -7.69 6.34 -35.59
N TYR A 161 -6.91 5.91 -34.58
CA TYR A 161 -5.76 5.05 -34.79
C TYR A 161 -6.14 3.57 -34.62
N ARG A 162 -5.58 2.72 -35.50
CA ARG A 162 -5.71 1.26 -35.39
C ARG A 162 -4.39 0.65 -35.00
N LEU A 163 -4.38 -0.10 -33.88
CA LEU A 163 -3.23 -0.88 -33.43
C LEU A 163 -3.40 -2.34 -33.83
N THR A 164 -2.43 -2.90 -34.54
CA THR A 164 -2.35 -4.34 -34.82
C THR A 164 -1.07 -4.88 -34.19
N VAL A 165 -1.17 -5.94 -33.40
CA VAL A 165 -0.04 -6.59 -32.73
C VAL A 165 0.15 -7.95 -33.37
N ALA A 166 1.36 -8.26 -33.85
CA ALA A 166 1.70 -9.56 -34.41
C ALA A 166 1.77 -10.63 -33.31
N ASP A 167 1.35 -11.86 -33.62
CA ASP A 167 1.24 -12.94 -32.63
C ASP A 167 2.57 -13.26 -31.94
N ARG A 168 3.69 -13.21 -32.67
CA ARG A 168 5.06 -13.44 -32.11
C ARG A 168 5.50 -12.38 -31.07
N VAL A 169 4.74 -11.30 -30.89
CA VAL A 169 5.01 -10.27 -29.86
C VAL A 169 4.31 -10.61 -28.55
N LYS A 170 3.39 -11.59 -28.59
CA LYS A 170 2.62 -12.06 -27.43
C LYS A 170 3.27 -13.29 -26.77
N GLU A 171 4.28 -13.89 -27.40
CA GLU A 171 5.10 -15.01 -26.86
C GLU A 171 6.23 -14.50 -25.95
#